data_874243535689b25aae793c2672baf24d
#
_entry.id   874243535689b25aae793c2672baf24d
#
_cell.length_a   1.000
_cell.length_b   1.000
_cell.length_c   1.000
_cell.angle_alpha   90.00
_cell.angle_beta   90.00
_cell.angle_gamma   90.00
#
_symmetry.space_group_name_H-M   'P 1'
#
loop_
_entity.id
_entity.type
_entity.pdbx_description
1 polymer ?
#
loop_
_entity_poly.entity_id
_entity_poly.type
_entity_poly.pdbx_seq_one_letter_code
_entity_poly.pdbx_strand_id
1 'polypeptide(L)'
;MAPDLDFFFDPVCPWAWITSRWVVNVSEQRDYQVDWRFISLWMLNEGNSAEWYTPQYRAGHYLGQQGLRIGNAIRLADADPSTVGRWYTAVGTALHVEAQREVARGEPLSWYRGLLSANGFDERHVDAADDESHDGYIRADTELALSRTGNDVGTPILTFHPGTGDEASFFGPVISKAPRGVEAVELWDAVEKLATMSGMAELKRSNRVAPDFT
;
A
#
# COMPACT_ATOMS: atom_id res chain seq x y z
N MET A 1 18.72 -10.87 -3.01
CA MET A 1 17.80 -12.02 -3.18
C MET A 1 16.52 -11.48 -3.78
N ALA A 2 15.75 -12.31 -4.52
CA ALA A 2 14.42 -11.89 -4.93
C ALA A 2 13.53 -11.76 -3.67
N PRO A 3 12.56 -10.82 -3.64
CA PRO A 3 11.63 -10.73 -2.54
C PRO A 3 10.71 -11.96 -2.48
N ASP A 4 10.22 -12.28 -1.29
CA ASP A 4 9.26 -13.37 -1.09
C ASP A 4 7.83 -12.90 -1.36
N LEU A 5 7.59 -11.58 -1.22
CA LEU A 5 6.31 -10.93 -1.41
C LEU A 5 6.45 -9.57 -2.08
N ASP A 6 5.65 -9.30 -3.14
CA ASP A 6 5.34 -7.93 -3.54
C ASP A 6 4.06 -7.48 -2.82
N PHE A 7 4.12 -6.35 -2.11
CA PHE A 7 2.97 -5.73 -1.46
C PHE A 7 2.62 -4.41 -2.14
N PHE A 8 1.50 -4.38 -2.87
CA PHE A 8 1.05 -3.18 -3.56
C PHE A 8 0.11 -2.35 -2.67
N PHE A 9 0.47 -1.09 -2.43
CA PHE A 9 -0.27 -0.21 -1.54
C PHE A 9 -0.51 1.19 -2.11
N ASP A 10 -1.62 1.79 -1.68
CA ASP A 10 -1.80 3.24 -1.66
C ASP A 10 -1.86 3.70 -0.19
N PRO A 11 -1.07 4.71 0.22
CA PRO A 11 -0.98 5.10 1.63
C PRO A 11 -2.28 5.63 2.23
N VAL A 12 -3.24 6.10 1.40
CA VAL A 12 -4.54 6.58 1.89
C VAL A 12 -5.56 5.46 2.06
N CYS A 13 -5.28 4.24 1.59
CA CYS A 13 -6.18 3.10 1.72
C CYS A 13 -6.13 2.50 3.13
N PRO A 14 -7.23 2.56 3.92
CA PRO A 14 -7.23 2.02 5.27
C PRO A 14 -7.09 0.49 5.31
N TRP A 15 -7.60 -0.20 4.28
CA TRP A 15 -7.52 -1.66 4.19
C TRP A 15 -6.11 -2.13 3.88
N ALA A 16 -5.43 -1.44 2.94
CA ALA A 16 -4.02 -1.71 2.68
C ALA A 16 -3.16 -1.46 3.91
N TRP A 17 -3.45 -0.39 4.68
CA TRP A 17 -2.76 -0.10 5.93
C TRP A 17 -2.86 -1.25 6.93
N ILE A 18 -4.07 -1.71 7.25
CA ILE A 18 -4.26 -2.80 8.21
C ILE A 18 -3.57 -4.08 7.74
N THR A 19 -3.72 -4.43 6.46
CA THR A 19 -3.08 -5.62 5.88
C THR A 19 -1.56 -5.50 5.92
N SER A 20 -1.01 -4.31 5.69
CA SER A 20 0.43 -4.09 5.80
C SER A 20 0.96 -4.31 7.22
N ARG A 21 0.19 -3.97 8.25
CA ARG A 21 0.59 -4.21 9.66
C ARG A 21 0.63 -5.70 10.00
N TRP A 22 -0.30 -6.46 9.42
CA TRP A 22 -0.24 -7.92 9.49
C TRP A 22 1.00 -8.48 8.79
N VAL A 23 1.29 -8.04 7.56
CA VAL A 23 2.49 -8.46 6.80
C VAL A 23 3.78 -8.14 7.57
N VAL A 24 3.90 -6.93 8.14
CA VAL A 24 5.05 -6.56 8.99
C VAL A 24 5.15 -7.49 10.21
N ASN A 25 4.04 -7.80 10.87
CA ASN A 25 4.07 -8.70 12.04
C ASN A 25 4.49 -10.12 11.67
N VAL A 26 4.16 -10.60 10.47
CA VAL A 26 4.66 -11.89 9.96
C VAL A 26 6.15 -11.83 9.66
N SER A 27 6.63 -10.76 9.00
CA SER A 27 8.06 -10.62 8.66
C SER A 27 8.98 -10.50 9.89
N GLU A 28 8.44 -10.02 11.03
CA GLU A 28 9.16 -10.03 12.31
C GLU A 28 9.32 -11.43 12.92
N GLN A 29 8.48 -12.39 12.54
CA GLN A 29 8.45 -13.75 13.06
C GLN A 29 9.08 -14.77 12.11
N ARG A 30 9.18 -14.43 10.85
CA ARG A 30 9.78 -15.24 9.78
C ARG A 30 10.78 -14.38 9.02
N ASP A 31 11.85 -14.99 8.53
CA ASP A 31 12.79 -14.31 7.63
C ASP A 31 12.13 -14.17 6.24
N TYR A 32 11.38 -13.07 6.06
CA TYR A 32 10.53 -12.83 4.90
C TYR A 32 10.81 -11.45 4.32
N GLN A 33 11.20 -11.40 3.05
CA GLN A 33 11.56 -10.17 2.34
C GLN A 33 10.34 -9.60 1.60
N VAL A 34 9.91 -8.40 1.95
CA VAL A 34 8.78 -7.69 1.32
C VAL A 34 9.31 -6.60 0.40
N ASP A 35 8.93 -6.62 -0.88
CA ASP A 35 9.06 -5.50 -1.79
C ASP A 35 7.79 -4.64 -1.74
N TRP A 36 7.95 -3.40 -1.28
CA TRP A 36 6.86 -2.44 -1.12
C TRP A 36 6.66 -1.68 -2.43
N ARG A 37 5.58 -2.02 -3.16
CA ARG A 37 5.23 -1.51 -4.47
C ARG A 37 4.03 -0.58 -4.44
N PHE A 38 3.92 0.23 -5.46
CA PHE A 38 2.87 1.23 -5.56
C PHE A 38 1.65 0.73 -6.34
N ILE A 39 0.45 1.09 -5.86
CA ILE A 39 -0.78 1.04 -6.64
C ILE A 39 -1.57 2.32 -6.34
N SER A 40 -1.78 3.16 -7.34
CA SER A 40 -2.37 4.48 -7.13
C SER A 40 -3.89 4.46 -7.27
N LEU A 41 -4.61 4.74 -6.19
CA LEU A 41 -6.05 4.96 -6.22
C LEU A 41 -6.44 6.19 -7.05
N TRP A 42 -5.55 7.19 -7.15
CA TRP A 42 -5.73 8.33 -8.04
C TRP A 42 -5.78 7.89 -9.50
N MET A 43 -4.80 7.10 -9.95
CA MET A 43 -4.72 6.59 -11.33
C MET A 43 -5.84 5.57 -11.63
N LEU A 44 -6.17 4.70 -10.68
CA LEU A 44 -7.29 3.75 -10.83
C LEU A 44 -8.64 4.43 -11.00
N ASN A 45 -8.80 5.64 -10.50
CA ASN A 45 -10.02 6.43 -10.61
C ASN A 45 -9.91 7.58 -11.62
N GLU A 46 -8.93 7.55 -12.50
CA GLU A 46 -8.76 8.52 -13.57
C GLU A 46 -10.01 8.51 -14.47
N GLY A 47 -10.65 9.67 -14.65
CA GLY A 47 -11.91 9.78 -15.42
C GLY A 47 -13.17 9.25 -14.72
N ASN A 48 -13.08 8.77 -13.47
CA ASN A 48 -14.26 8.30 -12.74
C ASN A 48 -15.24 9.44 -12.46
N SER A 49 -16.47 9.32 -12.97
CA SER A 49 -17.57 10.29 -12.81
C SER A 49 -18.73 9.78 -11.95
N ALA A 50 -18.56 8.65 -11.26
CA ALA A 50 -19.59 8.10 -10.40
C ALA A 50 -19.89 9.03 -9.21
N GLU A 51 -21.14 9.10 -8.78
CA GLU A 51 -21.59 9.99 -7.70
C GLU A 51 -20.84 9.80 -6.38
N TRP A 52 -20.42 8.57 -6.07
CA TRP A 52 -19.65 8.27 -4.86
C TRP A 52 -18.23 8.86 -4.90
N TYR A 53 -17.68 9.14 -6.10
CA TYR A 53 -16.34 9.72 -6.26
C TYR A 53 -16.38 11.24 -6.11
N THR A 54 -16.73 11.67 -4.92
CA THR A 54 -16.91 13.08 -4.56
C THR A 54 -15.58 13.86 -4.63
N PRO A 55 -15.62 15.21 -4.67
CA PRO A 55 -14.41 16.03 -4.59
C PRO A 55 -13.53 15.70 -3.37
N GLN A 56 -14.12 15.32 -2.25
CA GLN A 56 -13.39 14.92 -1.05
C GLN A 56 -12.63 13.59 -1.25
N TYR A 57 -13.25 12.59 -1.92
CA TYR A 57 -12.57 11.36 -2.29
C TYR A 57 -11.43 11.63 -3.26
N ARG A 58 -11.67 12.46 -4.27
CA ARG A 58 -10.68 12.86 -5.25
C ARG A 58 -9.46 13.52 -4.58
N ALA A 59 -9.68 14.49 -3.69
CA ALA A 59 -8.61 15.15 -2.93
C ALA A 59 -7.84 14.15 -2.03
N GLY A 60 -8.53 13.17 -1.43
CA GLY A 60 -7.90 12.10 -0.66
C GLY A 60 -7.00 11.20 -1.51
N HIS A 61 -7.46 10.80 -2.70
CA HIS A 61 -6.65 9.99 -3.61
C HIS A 61 -5.47 10.78 -4.19
N TYR A 62 -5.63 12.10 -4.44
CA TYR A 62 -4.51 12.94 -4.87
C TYR A 62 -3.45 13.09 -3.78
N LEU A 63 -3.85 13.22 -2.51
CA LEU A 63 -2.93 13.14 -1.37
C LEU A 63 -2.15 11.80 -1.39
N GLY A 64 -2.84 10.68 -1.66
CA GLY A 64 -2.17 9.39 -1.86
C GLY A 64 -1.12 9.42 -2.96
N GLN A 65 -1.47 9.98 -4.13
CA GLN A 65 -0.56 10.13 -5.27
C GLN A 65 0.70 10.93 -4.89
N GLN A 66 0.55 12.05 -4.18
CA GLN A 66 1.68 12.83 -3.68
C GLN A 66 2.59 12.00 -2.76
N GLY A 67 1.99 11.21 -1.84
CA GLY A 67 2.74 10.31 -0.97
C GLY A 67 3.48 9.21 -1.72
N LEU A 68 2.92 8.69 -2.82
CA LEU A 68 3.57 7.72 -3.69
C LEU A 68 4.72 8.34 -4.49
N ARG A 69 4.58 9.57 -4.99
CA ARG A 69 5.67 10.31 -5.65
C ARG A 69 6.86 10.52 -4.72
N ILE A 70 6.61 10.96 -3.48
CA ILE A 70 7.64 11.06 -2.44
C ILE A 70 8.28 9.70 -2.18
N GLY A 71 7.47 8.63 -2.01
CA GLY A 71 7.95 7.27 -1.84
C GLY A 71 8.84 6.80 -2.99
N ASN A 72 8.51 7.19 -4.23
CA ASN A 72 9.36 6.89 -5.39
C ASN A 72 10.67 7.68 -5.39
N ALA A 73 10.65 8.96 -4.98
CA ALA A 73 11.88 9.74 -4.83
C ALA A 73 12.81 9.12 -3.78
N ILE A 74 12.26 8.66 -2.67
CA ILE A 74 12.99 7.93 -1.63
C ILE A 74 13.57 6.62 -2.19
N ARG A 75 12.76 5.83 -2.92
CA ARG A 75 13.18 4.57 -3.55
C ARG A 75 14.37 4.76 -4.51
N LEU A 76 14.37 5.86 -5.26
CA LEU A 76 15.45 6.18 -6.20
C LEU A 76 16.72 6.70 -5.51
N ALA A 77 16.59 7.29 -4.33
CA ALA A 77 17.70 7.86 -3.57
C ALA A 77 18.40 6.84 -2.65
N ASP A 78 17.70 5.79 -2.23
CA ASP A 78 18.19 4.80 -1.27
C ASP A 78 18.04 3.38 -1.84
N ALA A 79 19.15 2.65 -1.87
CA ALA A 79 19.18 1.27 -2.34
C ALA A 79 18.64 0.24 -1.32
N ASP A 80 18.36 0.66 -0.08
CA ASP A 80 17.76 -0.20 0.94
C ASP A 80 16.27 -0.46 0.61
N PRO A 81 15.89 -1.70 0.27
CA PRO A 81 14.51 -2.03 -0.10
C PRO A 81 13.51 -1.80 1.04
N SER A 82 13.95 -1.75 2.29
CA SER A 82 13.07 -1.48 3.44
C SER A 82 12.64 -0.02 3.55
N THR A 83 13.31 0.90 2.85
CA THR A 83 13.11 2.35 3.00
C THR A 83 11.72 2.78 2.57
N VAL A 84 11.17 2.20 1.50
CA VAL A 84 9.78 2.47 1.08
C VAL A 84 8.78 1.99 2.13
N GLY A 85 9.02 0.83 2.74
CA GLY A 85 8.19 0.31 3.85
C GLY A 85 8.21 1.21 5.08
N ARG A 86 9.38 1.80 5.41
CA ARG A 86 9.50 2.80 6.49
C ARG A 86 8.72 4.08 6.17
N TRP A 87 8.83 4.59 4.94
CA TRP A 87 8.02 5.72 4.48
C TRP A 87 6.53 5.44 4.55
N TYR A 88 6.10 4.28 4.04
CA TYR A 88 4.70 3.86 4.15
C TYR A 88 4.24 3.79 5.61
N THR A 89 5.08 3.29 6.50
CA THR A 89 4.77 3.24 7.93
C THR A 89 4.59 4.63 8.52
N ALA A 90 5.45 5.59 8.18
CA ALA A 90 5.32 6.98 8.65
C ALA A 90 4.00 7.62 8.18
N VAL A 91 3.71 7.56 6.88
CA VAL A 91 2.49 8.14 6.31
C VAL A 91 1.23 7.45 6.85
N GLY A 92 1.21 6.13 6.86
CA GLY A 92 0.07 5.35 7.30
C GLY A 92 -0.24 5.52 8.79
N THR A 93 0.78 5.63 9.65
CA THR A 93 0.60 5.93 11.07
C THR A 93 -0.08 7.28 11.25
N ALA A 94 0.44 8.32 10.61
CA ALA A 94 -0.12 9.66 10.71
C ALA A 94 -1.58 9.73 10.18
N LEU A 95 -1.87 9.09 9.04
CA LEU A 95 -3.20 9.14 8.43
C LEU A 95 -4.25 8.29 9.16
N HIS A 96 -3.88 7.10 9.61
CA HIS A 96 -4.84 6.10 10.07
C HIS A 96 -4.87 5.93 11.59
N VAL A 97 -3.73 6.03 12.27
CA VAL A 97 -3.64 5.88 13.73
C VAL A 97 -3.82 7.25 14.41
N GLU A 98 -3.10 8.27 13.94
CA GLU A 98 -3.13 9.62 14.51
C GLU A 98 -4.24 10.51 13.94
N ALA A 99 -5.03 9.97 13.00
CA ALA A 99 -6.19 10.63 12.39
C ALA A 99 -5.89 12.00 11.74
N GLN A 100 -4.68 12.20 11.21
CA GLN A 100 -4.23 13.49 10.65
C GLN A 100 -4.76 13.77 9.23
N ARG A 101 -5.72 13.02 8.73
CA ARG A 101 -6.23 13.09 7.34
C ARG A 101 -6.72 14.48 6.93
N GLU A 102 -7.40 15.22 7.82
CA GLU A 102 -7.90 16.56 7.50
C GLU A 102 -6.76 17.59 7.45
N VAL A 103 -5.80 17.48 8.36
CA VAL A 103 -4.59 18.34 8.36
C VAL A 103 -3.78 18.10 7.07
N ALA A 104 -3.57 16.83 6.73
CA ALA A 104 -2.84 16.43 5.53
C ALA A 104 -3.48 16.98 4.23
N ARG A 105 -4.82 16.98 4.15
CA ARG A 105 -5.53 17.55 2.99
C ARG A 105 -5.48 19.07 2.94
N GLY A 106 -5.47 19.73 4.10
CA GLY A 106 -5.43 21.20 4.17
C GLY A 106 -4.08 21.79 3.73
N GLU A 107 -2.99 21.17 4.15
CA GLU A 107 -1.62 21.65 3.88
C GLU A 107 -0.68 20.49 3.52
N PRO A 108 -0.87 19.82 2.38
CA PRO A 108 -0.19 18.55 2.08
C PRO A 108 1.34 18.66 2.09
N LEU A 109 1.91 19.69 1.45
CA LEU A 109 3.38 19.83 1.37
C LEU A 109 4.01 20.10 2.74
N SER A 110 3.39 20.94 3.55
CA SER A 110 3.86 21.23 4.92
C SER A 110 3.77 19.97 5.78
N TRP A 111 2.68 19.23 5.67
CA TRP A 111 2.45 17.99 6.39
C TRP A 111 3.47 16.90 6.00
N TYR A 112 3.70 16.67 4.69
CA TYR A 112 4.69 15.71 4.23
C TYR A 112 6.11 16.08 4.64
N ARG A 113 6.48 17.38 4.58
CA ARG A 113 7.80 17.84 5.06
C ARG A 113 7.99 17.53 6.54
N GLY A 114 6.97 17.79 7.35
CA GLY A 114 7.00 17.43 8.78
C GLY A 114 7.17 15.93 9.01
N LEU A 115 6.49 15.08 8.23
CA LEU A 115 6.66 13.62 8.34
C LEU A 115 8.05 13.15 7.91
N LEU A 116 8.59 13.68 6.83
CA LEU A 116 9.95 13.38 6.38
C LEU A 116 10.97 13.67 7.49
N SER A 117 10.92 14.89 8.03
CA SER A 117 11.80 15.34 9.12
C SER A 117 11.67 14.47 10.38
N ALA A 118 10.45 14.23 10.82
CA ALA A 118 10.17 13.45 12.03
C ALA A 118 10.61 11.98 11.95
N ASN A 119 10.71 11.43 10.73
CA ASN A 119 11.06 10.02 10.49
C ASN A 119 12.47 9.82 9.91
N GLY A 120 13.31 10.88 9.91
CA GLY A 120 14.71 10.80 9.52
C GLY A 120 14.93 10.68 8.00
N PHE A 121 13.98 11.11 7.18
CA PHE A 121 14.14 11.24 5.74
C PHE A 121 14.62 12.66 5.38
N ASP A 122 15.25 12.78 4.21
CA ASP A 122 15.60 14.08 3.66
C ASP A 122 14.34 14.88 3.31
N GLU A 123 14.18 16.06 3.91
CA GLU A 123 13.02 16.92 3.69
C GLU A 123 12.85 17.35 2.23
N ARG A 124 13.94 17.36 1.44
CA ARG A 124 13.91 17.68 0.00
C ARG A 124 13.07 16.72 -0.81
N HIS A 125 12.82 15.48 -0.33
CA HIS A 125 11.90 14.56 -1.00
C HIS A 125 10.47 15.09 -1.10
N VAL A 126 10.09 16.12 -0.31
CA VAL A 126 8.77 16.76 -0.42
C VAL A 126 8.55 17.38 -1.80
N ASP A 127 9.61 17.83 -2.48
CA ASP A 127 9.52 18.45 -3.80
C ASP A 127 8.97 17.48 -4.86
N ALA A 128 9.12 16.16 -4.62
CA ALA A 128 8.55 15.12 -5.47
C ALA A 128 7.01 15.05 -5.40
N ALA A 129 6.37 15.58 -4.38
CA ALA A 129 4.91 15.50 -4.22
C ALA A 129 4.14 16.02 -5.44
N ASP A 130 4.64 17.10 -6.05
CA ASP A 130 4.03 17.74 -7.21
C ASP A 130 4.83 17.50 -8.51
N ASP A 131 5.84 16.62 -8.48
CA ASP A 131 6.64 16.24 -9.67
C ASP A 131 6.05 15.02 -10.38
N GLU A 132 5.38 15.26 -11.50
CA GLU A 132 4.76 14.23 -12.34
C GLU A 132 5.77 13.29 -13.02
N SER A 133 7.07 13.61 -13.00
CA SER A 133 8.10 12.70 -13.56
C SER A 133 8.15 11.35 -12.85
N HIS A 134 7.67 11.28 -11.61
CA HIS A 134 7.53 10.04 -10.84
C HIS A 134 6.34 9.18 -11.27
N ASP A 135 5.36 9.74 -11.99
CA ASP A 135 4.11 9.03 -12.32
C ASP A 135 4.34 7.83 -13.24
N GLY A 136 5.36 7.87 -14.09
CA GLY A 136 5.71 6.73 -14.93
C GLY A 136 6.06 5.47 -14.13
N TYR A 137 6.80 5.61 -13.04
CA TYR A 137 7.15 4.50 -12.15
C TYR A 137 5.94 3.98 -11.36
N ILE A 138 5.10 4.89 -10.86
CA ILE A 138 3.88 4.53 -10.11
C ILE A 138 2.88 3.83 -11.02
N ARG A 139 2.73 4.30 -12.26
CA ARG A 139 1.87 3.68 -13.26
C ARG A 139 2.35 2.29 -13.62
N ALA A 140 3.65 2.09 -13.81
CA ALA A 140 4.22 0.78 -14.11
C ALA A 140 3.97 -0.24 -12.97
N ASP A 141 4.15 0.14 -11.71
CA ASP A 141 3.81 -0.70 -10.56
C ASP A 141 2.29 -0.97 -10.49
N THR A 142 1.45 0.04 -10.75
CA THR A 142 -0.02 -0.10 -10.79
C THR A 142 -0.46 -1.06 -11.88
N GLU A 143 0.06 -0.92 -13.09
CA GLU A 143 -0.24 -1.81 -14.22
C GLU A 143 0.26 -3.23 -13.98
N LEU A 144 1.42 -3.40 -13.34
CA LEU A 144 1.92 -4.71 -12.93
C LEU A 144 0.94 -5.40 -11.96
N ALA A 145 0.47 -4.69 -10.93
CA ALA A 145 -0.50 -5.22 -9.99
C ALA A 145 -1.78 -5.68 -10.69
N LEU A 146 -2.34 -4.84 -11.58
CA LEU A 146 -3.56 -5.14 -12.33
C LEU A 146 -3.38 -6.26 -13.35
N SER A 147 -2.20 -6.36 -13.98
CA SER A 147 -1.90 -7.45 -14.91
C SER A 147 -1.93 -8.83 -14.25
N ARG A 148 -1.67 -8.87 -12.93
CA ARG A 148 -1.63 -10.09 -12.13
C ARG A 148 -2.99 -10.47 -11.53
N THR A 149 -3.89 -9.51 -11.33
CA THR A 149 -5.16 -9.74 -10.59
C THR A 149 -6.42 -9.38 -11.37
N GLY A 150 -6.30 -8.66 -12.48
CA GLY A 150 -7.44 -8.08 -13.21
C GLY A 150 -7.69 -6.60 -12.86
N ASN A 151 -8.61 -5.95 -13.61
CA ASN A 151 -8.81 -4.50 -13.53
C ASN A 151 -9.99 -4.08 -12.62
N ASP A 152 -10.69 -5.03 -12.03
CA ASP A 152 -11.90 -4.80 -11.20
C ASP A 152 -11.61 -4.89 -9.69
N VAL A 153 -10.33 -4.75 -9.33
CA VAL A 153 -9.84 -4.80 -7.95
C VAL A 153 -9.20 -3.47 -7.55
N GLY A 154 -9.04 -3.27 -6.24
CA GLY A 154 -8.34 -2.12 -5.67
C GLY A 154 -7.07 -2.56 -4.92
N THR A 155 -6.83 -1.97 -3.76
CA THR A 155 -5.68 -2.24 -2.91
C THR A 155 -6.14 -2.71 -1.51
N PRO A 156 -5.38 -3.59 -0.81
CA PRO A 156 -4.06 -4.12 -1.15
C PRO A 156 -4.09 -5.22 -2.20
N ILE A 157 -2.97 -5.41 -2.92
CA ILE A 157 -2.70 -6.60 -3.71
C ILE A 157 -1.40 -7.22 -3.17
N LEU A 158 -1.42 -8.54 -2.99
CA LEU A 158 -0.26 -9.32 -2.58
C LEU A 158 0.13 -10.27 -3.70
N THR A 159 1.42 -10.32 -4.03
CA THR A 159 1.98 -11.33 -4.90
C THR A 159 2.98 -12.18 -4.13
N PHE A 160 2.65 -13.44 -3.93
CA PHE A 160 3.53 -14.44 -3.33
C PHE A 160 4.51 -14.96 -4.39
N HIS A 161 5.75 -15.23 -4.00
CA HIS A 161 6.81 -15.79 -4.83
C HIS A 161 7.04 -15.05 -6.17
N PRO A 162 7.14 -13.69 -6.16
CA PRO A 162 7.21 -12.91 -7.38
C PRO A 162 8.39 -13.31 -8.27
N GLY A 163 8.13 -13.44 -9.59
CA GLY A 163 9.13 -13.80 -10.58
C GLY A 163 9.52 -15.28 -10.61
N THR A 164 8.82 -16.14 -9.87
CA THR A 164 9.04 -17.59 -9.89
C THR A 164 7.94 -18.32 -10.67
N GLY A 165 8.10 -19.64 -10.87
CA GLY A 165 7.05 -20.48 -11.46
C GLY A 165 5.81 -20.66 -10.58
N ASP A 166 5.92 -20.32 -9.30
CA ASP A 166 4.85 -20.43 -8.30
C ASP A 166 4.28 -19.02 -7.95
N GLU A 167 4.56 -18.00 -8.78
CA GLU A 167 4.01 -16.67 -8.59
C GLU A 167 2.48 -16.69 -8.51
N ALA A 168 1.92 -16.13 -7.45
CA ALA A 168 0.48 -16.05 -7.26
C ALA A 168 0.07 -14.71 -6.66
N SER A 169 -0.89 -14.05 -7.30
CA SER A 169 -1.36 -12.72 -6.90
C SER A 169 -2.82 -12.74 -6.52
N PHE A 170 -3.15 -11.98 -5.49
CA PHE A 170 -4.50 -11.89 -4.97
C PHE A 170 -4.83 -10.48 -4.48
N PHE A 171 -6.07 -10.02 -4.72
CA PHE A 171 -6.61 -8.84 -4.07
C PHE A 171 -6.97 -9.16 -2.62
N GLY A 172 -6.38 -8.43 -1.68
CA GLY A 172 -6.57 -8.68 -0.26
C GLY A 172 -5.41 -9.47 0.37
N PRO A 173 -5.62 -10.05 1.58
CA PRO A 173 -6.90 -10.07 2.30
C PRO A 173 -7.33 -8.68 2.76
N VAL A 174 -8.63 -8.40 2.71
CA VAL A 174 -9.22 -7.20 3.31
C VAL A 174 -9.66 -7.57 4.72
N ILE A 175 -8.86 -7.16 5.71
CA ILE A 175 -9.07 -7.46 7.13
C ILE A 175 -9.37 -6.18 7.91
N SER A 176 -10.22 -6.27 8.93
CA SER A 176 -10.65 -5.11 9.72
C SER A 176 -9.71 -4.80 10.88
N LYS A 177 -8.89 -5.77 11.29
CA LYS A 177 -7.87 -5.66 12.34
C LYS A 177 -6.69 -6.54 11.98
N ALA A 178 -5.47 -6.05 12.18
CA ALA A 178 -4.26 -6.82 11.95
C ALA A 178 -4.07 -7.87 13.06
N PRO A 179 -4.08 -9.18 12.76
CA PRO A 179 -3.72 -10.19 13.74
C PRO A 179 -2.23 -10.08 14.09
N ARG A 180 -1.87 -10.58 15.26
CA ARG A 180 -0.49 -10.54 15.78
C ARG A 180 -0.04 -11.90 16.30
N GLY A 181 1.27 -12.08 16.42
CA GLY A 181 1.84 -13.31 16.97
C GLY A 181 1.45 -14.53 16.13
N VAL A 182 1.11 -15.64 16.80
CA VAL A 182 0.79 -16.92 16.14
C VAL A 182 -0.39 -16.77 15.18
N GLU A 183 -1.43 -16.02 15.54
CA GLU A 183 -2.61 -15.80 14.69
C GLU A 183 -2.24 -15.12 13.37
N ALA A 184 -1.26 -14.21 13.38
CA ALA A 184 -0.78 -13.56 12.16
C ALA A 184 -0.12 -14.57 11.21
N VAL A 185 0.66 -15.48 11.75
CA VAL A 185 1.35 -16.53 10.97
C VAL A 185 0.35 -17.56 10.44
N GLU A 186 -0.63 -17.99 11.25
CA GLU A 186 -1.67 -18.91 10.83
C GLU A 186 -2.52 -18.34 9.69
N LEU A 187 -2.90 -17.04 9.78
CA LEU A 187 -3.59 -16.37 8.70
C LEU A 187 -2.73 -16.30 7.44
N TRP A 188 -1.42 -16.04 7.58
CA TRP A 188 -0.49 -16.00 6.47
C TRP A 188 -0.48 -17.32 5.70
N ASP A 189 -0.26 -18.43 6.41
CA ASP A 189 -0.21 -19.78 5.81
C ASP A 189 -1.52 -20.12 5.08
N ALA A 190 -2.65 -19.71 5.64
CA ALA A 190 -3.96 -19.91 5.02
C ALA A 190 -4.14 -19.07 3.73
N VAL A 191 -3.74 -17.80 3.76
CA VAL A 191 -3.86 -16.86 2.62
C VAL A 191 -2.92 -17.28 1.50
N GLU A 192 -1.65 -17.56 1.79
CA GLU A 192 -0.67 -18.07 0.82
C GLU A 192 -1.16 -19.36 0.16
N LYS A 193 -1.67 -20.30 0.96
CA LYS A 193 -2.27 -21.53 0.46
C LYS A 193 -3.44 -21.29 -0.49
N LEU A 194 -4.32 -20.35 -0.17
CA LEU A 194 -5.45 -19.98 -1.04
C LEU A 194 -4.98 -19.27 -2.31
N ALA A 195 -4.03 -18.34 -2.20
CA ALA A 195 -3.50 -17.59 -3.34
C ALA A 195 -2.81 -18.50 -4.37
N THR A 196 -2.05 -19.49 -3.89
CA THR A 196 -1.32 -20.44 -4.75
C THR A 196 -2.18 -21.62 -5.23
N MET A 197 -3.44 -21.71 -4.80
CA MET A 197 -4.35 -22.79 -5.24
C MET A 197 -4.87 -22.50 -6.66
N SER A 198 -4.57 -23.39 -7.59
CA SER A 198 -5.07 -23.31 -8.96
C SER A 198 -6.61 -23.26 -9.00
N GLY A 199 -7.17 -22.27 -9.70
CA GLY A 199 -8.61 -22.10 -9.87
C GLY A 199 -9.32 -21.35 -8.73
N MET A 200 -8.62 -20.92 -7.66
CA MET A 200 -9.17 -20.04 -6.66
C MET A 200 -9.20 -18.61 -7.20
N ALA A 201 -10.37 -18.00 -7.30
CA ALA A 201 -10.53 -16.64 -7.82
C ALA A 201 -11.01 -15.65 -6.74
N GLU A 202 -11.99 -16.01 -5.92
CA GLU A 202 -12.57 -15.09 -4.95
C GLU A 202 -13.07 -15.80 -3.70
N LEU A 203 -12.86 -15.14 -2.53
CA LEU A 203 -13.51 -15.45 -1.27
C LEU A 203 -13.88 -14.12 -0.61
N LYS A 204 -15.17 -13.80 -0.51
CA LYS A 204 -15.65 -12.45 -0.17
C LYS A 204 -16.79 -12.42 0.83
N ARG A 205 -16.80 -11.42 1.69
CA ARG A 205 -17.97 -10.99 2.48
C ARG A 205 -18.30 -9.55 2.14
N SER A 206 -19.58 -9.23 1.94
CA SER A 206 -20.03 -7.85 1.69
C SER A 206 -20.21 -7.02 2.98
N ASN A 207 -20.61 -7.66 4.08
CA ASN A 207 -20.74 -7.00 5.40
C ASN A 207 -19.37 -6.92 6.10
N ARG A 208 -18.69 -5.80 5.93
CA ARG A 208 -17.39 -5.55 6.57
C ARG A 208 -17.57 -4.87 7.92
N VAL A 209 -16.79 -5.31 8.90
CA VAL A 209 -16.61 -4.56 10.15
C VAL A 209 -15.79 -3.31 9.85
N ALA A 210 -16.02 -2.23 10.59
CA ALA A 210 -15.24 -1.01 10.43
C ALA A 210 -13.74 -1.26 10.69
N PRO A 211 -12.84 -0.51 10.03
CA PRO A 211 -11.40 -0.60 10.27
C PRO A 211 -11.06 -0.34 11.74
N ASP A 212 -10.22 -1.23 12.32
CA ASP A 212 -9.62 -1.08 13.65
C ASP A 212 -8.10 -0.94 13.47
N PHE A 213 -7.58 0.21 13.83
CA PHE A 213 -6.16 0.57 13.67
C PHE A 213 -5.32 0.34 14.94
N THR A 214 -5.87 -0.35 15.97
CA THR A 214 -5.18 -0.62 17.25
C THR A 214 -4.27 -1.85 17.18
#